data_6d4e9b23299742db217b7f20e602ed26
#
_entry.id   6d4e9b23299742db217b7f20e602ed26
#
_cell.length_a   1.000
_cell.length_b   1.000
_cell.length_c   1.000
_cell.angle_alpha   90.00
_cell.angle_beta   90.00
_cell.angle_gamma   90.00
#
_symmetry.space_group_name_H-M   'P 1'
#
loop_
_entity.id
_entity.type
_entity.pdbx_description
1 polymer ?
#
loop_
_entity_poly.entity_id
_entity_poly.type
_entity_poly.pdbx_seq_one_letter_code
_entity_poly.pdbx_strand_id
1 'polypeptide(L)'
;MLQEAAVIALGVVLAAASWQDVRTREIDAWIFAVGALPAAALIYMNFPYPFYLFSLAVSLVLASVMRFLGSGYADSIAMALIGSAPPVPPFPTAFIVILAGSVLLPVHMVHVYLANRGKPCEMTSLEKLTHICISKEEFHKNPTKYIVGEVRDVEKYDPRRLEVREQWIKAKYGLPYLLYLTVGYWIYVILYLSGKSPVAGIA
;
A
#
# COMPACT_ATOMS: atom_id res chain seq x y z
N MET A 1 -18.97 -12.12 15.77
CA MET A 1 -19.32 -10.68 15.91
C MET A 1 -18.14 -9.81 16.33
N LEU A 2 -17.48 -10.05 17.50
CA LEU A 2 -16.36 -9.19 17.93
C LEU A 2 -15.16 -9.23 16.96
N GLN A 3 -14.78 -10.40 16.49
CA GLN A 3 -13.70 -10.59 15.54
C GLN A 3 -13.98 -9.95 14.18
N GLU A 4 -15.19 -10.08 13.67
CA GLU A 4 -15.63 -9.41 12.42
C GLU A 4 -15.61 -7.89 12.58
N ALA A 5 -16.10 -7.39 13.72
CA ALA A 5 -16.04 -5.96 14.02
C ALA A 5 -14.59 -5.45 14.07
N ALA A 6 -13.65 -6.21 14.64
CA ALA A 6 -12.24 -5.84 14.68
C ALA A 6 -11.60 -5.87 13.27
N VAL A 7 -11.94 -6.85 12.43
CA VAL A 7 -11.51 -6.91 11.02
C VAL A 7 -12.01 -5.69 10.24
N ILE A 8 -13.30 -5.34 10.38
CA ILE A 8 -13.87 -4.16 9.72
C ILE A 8 -13.23 -2.87 10.25
N ALA A 9 -13.07 -2.74 11.59
CA ALA A 9 -12.44 -1.57 12.20
C ALA A 9 -11.02 -1.33 11.69
N LEU A 10 -10.23 -2.39 11.53
CA LEU A 10 -8.91 -2.30 10.93
C LEU A 10 -8.98 -1.81 9.48
N GLY A 11 -9.96 -2.29 8.69
CA GLY A 11 -10.20 -1.82 7.32
C GLY A 11 -10.54 -0.32 7.26
N VAL A 12 -11.33 0.18 8.21
CA VAL A 12 -11.65 1.62 8.31
C VAL A 12 -10.41 2.44 8.61
N VAL A 13 -9.55 1.98 9.53
CA VAL A 13 -8.27 2.66 9.83
C VAL A 13 -7.35 2.70 8.60
N LEU A 14 -7.21 1.57 7.89
CA LEU A 14 -6.42 1.52 6.65
C LEU A 14 -7.00 2.46 5.58
N ALA A 15 -8.32 2.57 5.46
CA ALA A 15 -8.98 3.50 4.54
C ALA A 15 -8.69 4.96 4.90
N ALA A 16 -8.71 5.31 6.19
CA ALA A 16 -8.35 6.65 6.66
C ALA A 16 -6.88 6.99 6.38
N ALA A 17 -5.96 6.06 6.66
CA ALA A 17 -4.55 6.20 6.37
C ALA A 17 -4.30 6.36 4.85
N SER A 18 -4.94 5.51 4.03
CA SER A 18 -4.85 5.57 2.57
C SER A 18 -5.40 6.88 2.00
N TRP A 19 -6.50 7.40 2.56
CA TRP A 19 -7.04 8.69 2.17
C TRP A 19 -6.07 9.84 2.42
N GLN A 20 -5.41 9.83 3.58
CA GLN A 20 -4.40 10.82 3.91
C GLN A 20 -3.17 10.68 3.00
N ASP A 21 -2.68 9.46 2.76
CA ASP A 21 -1.58 9.18 1.84
C ASP A 21 -1.83 9.73 0.43
N VAL A 22 -3.00 9.48 -0.14
CA VAL A 22 -3.35 9.98 -1.48
C VAL A 22 -3.38 11.51 -1.53
N ARG A 23 -3.78 12.18 -0.45
CA ARG A 23 -3.89 13.65 -0.39
C ARG A 23 -2.56 14.34 -0.16
N THR A 24 -1.83 13.92 0.86
CA THR A 24 -0.67 14.65 1.40
C THR A 24 0.65 13.91 1.23
N ARG A 25 0.62 12.61 1.00
CA ARG A 25 1.80 11.71 1.04
C ARG A 25 2.50 11.68 2.41
N GLU A 26 1.84 12.18 3.41
CA GLU A 26 2.29 12.16 4.80
C GLU A 26 1.14 11.57 5.63
N ILE A 27 1.44 10.60 6.47
CA ILE A 27 0.43 9.90 7.28
C ILE A 27 0.74 10.14 8.75
N ASP A 28 -0.26 10.62 9.48
CA ASP A 28 -0.15 10.84 10.91
C ASP A 28 -0.02 9.52 11.66
N ALA A 29 1.02 9.39 12.48
CA ALA A 29 1.30 8.17 13.24
C ALA A 29 0.15 7.73 14.17
N TRP A 30 -0.68 8.67 14.66
CA TRP A 30 -1.81 8.35 15.52
C TRP A 30 -2.85 7.45 14.84
N ILE A 31 -3.00 7.52 13.50
CA ILE A 31 -3.92 6.65 12.75
C ILE A 31 -3.52 5.19 12.95
N PHE A 32 -2.23 4.89 12.82
CA PHE A 32 -1.73 3.54 13.06
C PHE A 32 -1.80 3.13 14.55
N ALA A 33 -1.65 4.07 15.47
CA ALA A 33 -1.86 3.81 16.90
C ALA A 33 -3.31 3.40 17.20
N VAL A 34 -4.30 4.04 16.55
CA VAL A 34 -5.71 3.61 16.60
C VAL A 34 -5.88 2.23 15.97
N GLY A 35 -5.20 1.94 14.85
CA GLY A 35 -5.21 0.65 14.18
C GLY A 35 -4.61 -0.49 15.01
N ALA A 36 -3.69 -0.17 15.93
CA ALA A 36 -3.12 -1.17 16.83
C ALA A 36 -4.15 -1.77 17.80
N LEU A 37 -5.24 -1.06 18.12
CA LEU A 37 -6.29 -1.57 19.01
C LEU A 37 -7.03 -2.77 18.40
N PRO A 38 -7.66 -2.67 17.22
CA PRO A 38 -8.28 -3.82 16.58
C PRO A 38 -7.26 -4.91 16.24
N ALA A 39 -6.02 -4.56 15.86
CA ALA A 39 -4.97 -5.53 15.61
C ALA A 39 -4.62 -6.36 16.85
N ALA A 40 -4.45 -5.71 18.02
CA ALA A 40 -4.21 -6.40 19.29
C ALA A 40 -5.36 -7.34 19.68
N ALA A 41 -6.61 -6.90 19.48
CA ALA A 41 -7.78 -7.72 19.70
C ALA A 41 -7.79 -8.98 18.79
N LEU A 42 -7.47 -8.81 17.50
CA LEU A 42 -7.37 -9.91 16.54
C LEU A 42 -6.25 -10.89 16.92
N ILE A 43 -5.09 -10.38 17.33
CA ILE A 43 -3.97 -11.22 17.81
C ILE A 43 -4.43 -12.01 19.05
N TYR A 44 -5.01 -11.35 20.03
CA TYR A 44 -5.48 -12.00 21.26
C TYR A 44 -6.48 -13.15 20.98
N MET A 45 -7.45 -12.90 20.08
CA MET A 45 -8.48 -13.89 19.75
C MET A 45 -7.96 -15.08 18.95
N ASN A 46 -6.88 -14.93 18.19
CA ASN A 46 -6.40 -15.95 17.25
C ASN A 46 -5.05 -16.55 17.63
N PHE A 47 -4.38 -16.05 18.67
CA PHE A 47 -3.02 -16.44 19.04
C PHE A 47 -2.77 -17.97 19.18
N PRO A 48 -3.73 -18.79 19.66
CA PRO A 48 -3.48 -20.23 19.83
C PRO A 48 -3.39 -21.03 18.52
N TYR A 49 -3.83 -20.45 17.39
CA TYR A 49 -3.93 -21.20 16.13
C TYR A 49 -2.63 -21.17 15.34
N PRO A 50 -1.97 -22.34 15.07
CA PRO A 50 -0.66 -22.38 14.41
C PRO A 50 -0.64 -21.72 13.03
N PHE A 51 -1.68 -21.91 12.22
CA PHE A 51 -1.76 -21.30 10.90
C PHE A 51 -1.94 -19.76 10.95
N TYR A 52 -2.59 -19.27 12.00
CA TYR A 52 -2.65 -17.82 12.25
C TYR A 52 -1.26 -17.26 12.57
N LEU A 53 -0.50 -17.91 13.46
CA LEU A 53 0.86 -17.50 13.80
C LEU A 53 1.78 -17.51 12.58
N PHE A 54 1.65 -18.51 11.71
CA PHE A 54 2.36 -18.57 10.44
C PHE A 54 1.99 -17.37 9.55
N SER A 55 0.69 -17.06 9.38
CA SER A 55 0.21 -15.93 8.59
C SER A 55 0.72 -14.59 9.13
N LEU A 56 0.68 -14.41 10.45
CA LEU A 56 1.20 -13.23 11.13
C LEU A 56 2.71 -13.09 10.90
N ALA A 57 3.47 -14.17 11.07
CA ALA A 57 4.92 -14.18 10.85
C ALA A 57 5.27 -13.80 9.39
N VAL A 58 4.56 -14.37 8.42
CA VAL A 58 4.73 -14.01 6.99
C VAL A 58 4.54 -12.52 6.77
N SER A 59 3.49 -11.93 7.35
CA SER A 59 3.20 -10.50 7.21
C SER A 59 4.27 -9.62 7.85
N LEU A 60 4.79 -10.02 9.02
CA LEU A 60 5.87 -9.29 9.70
C LEU A 60 7.19 -9.37 8.92
N VAL A 61 7.49 -10.53 8.34
CA VAL A 61 8.67 -10.69 7.47
C VAL A 61 8.52 -9.80 6.24
N LEU A 62 7.35 -9.80 5.58
CA LEU A 62 7.10 -8.94 4.43
C LEU A 62 7.22 -7.45 4.80
N ALA A 63 6.64 -7.01 5.91
CA ALA A 63 6.78 -5.64 6.42
C ALA A 63 8.25 -5.26 6.64
N SER A 64 9.04 -6.17 7.22
CA SER A 64 10.47 -5.97 7.45
C SER A 64 11.25 -5.89 6.13
N VAL A 65 10.97 -6.77 5.18
CA VAL A 65 11.60 -6.78 3.85
C VAL A 65 11.26 -5.49 3.10
N MET A 66 10.00 -5.05 3.12
CA MET A 66 9.58 -3.79 2.51
C MET A 66 10.37 -2.61 3.09
N ARG A 67 10.52 -2.55 4.42
CA ARG A 67 11.29 -1.49 5.06
C ARG A 67 12.77 -1.56 4.69
N PHE A 68 13.35 -2.75 4.63
CA PHE A 68 14.75 -2.95 4.21
C PHE A 68 14.99 -2.53 2.76
N LEU A 69 14.00 -2.74 1.88
CA LEU A 69 14.05 -2.32 0.47
C LEU A 69 13.78 -0.82 0.26
N GLY A 70 13.60 -0.05 1.32
CA GLY A 70 13.45 1.41 1.26
C GLY A 70 12.01 1.90 1.09
N SER A 71 11.00 1.04 1.31
CA SER A 71 9.60 1.49 1.41
C SER A 71 9.39 2.39 2.61
N GLY A 72 8.36 3.24 2.54
CA GLY A 72 7.95 4.09 3.65
C GLY A 72 7.58 3.31 4.90
N TYR A 73 7.77 3.92 6.08
CA TYR A 73 7.35 3.32 7.35
C TYR A 73 5.86 3.00 7.37
N ALA A 74 5.04 3.86 6.79
CA ALA A 74 3.60 3.71 6.72
C ALA A 74 3.17 2.41 6.04
N ASP A 75 3.78 2.07 4.90
CA ASP A 75 3.49 0.84 4.16
C ASP A 75 3.87 -0.41 4.97
N SER A 76 5.03 -0.36 5.64
CA SER A 76 5.52 -1.46 6.46
C SER A 76 4.63 -1.67 7.69
N ILE A 77 4.21 -0.60 8.36
CA ILE A 77 3.29 -0.67 9.51
C ILE A 77 1.92 -1.19 9.06
N ALA A 78 1.40 -0.69 7.94
CA ALA A 78 0.13 -1.18 7.39
C ALA A 78 0.19 -2.68 7.08
N MET A 79 1.28 -3.18 6.50
CA MET A 79 1.49 -4.59 6.23
C MET A 79 1.52 -5.42 7.53
N ALA A 80 2.18 -4.92 8.57
CA ALA A 80 2.20 -5.58 9.89
C ALA A 80 0.79 -5.63 10.51
N LEU A 81 0.02 -4.54 10.44
CA LEU A 81 -1.36 -4.48 10.92
C LEU A 81 -2.28 -5.43 10.14
N ILE A 82 -2.15 -5.50 8.81
CA ILE A 82 -2.88 -6.43 7.94
C ILE A 82 -2.62 -7.87 8.38
N GLY A 83 -1.41 -8.20 8.79
CA GLY A 83 -1.03 -9.52 9.27
C GLY A 83 -1.77 -9.96 10.52
N SER A 84 -2.30 -9.04 11.33
CA SER A 84 -3.11 -9.36 12.51
C SER A 84 -4.50 -9.91 12.16
N ALA A 85 -4.97 -9.72 10.94
CA ALA A 85 -6.25 -10.26 10.50
C ALA A 85 -6.16 -11.79 10.29
N PRO A 86 -7.22 -12.54 10.63
CA PRO A 86 -7.20 -13.99 10.52
C PRO A 86 -7.01 -14.45 9.07
N PRO A 87 -6.20 -15.49 8.82
CA PRO A 87 -5.99 -15.98 7.46
C PRO A 87 -7.23 -16.69 6.92
N VAL A 88 -7.32 -16.74 5.59
CA VAL A 88 -8.29 -17.56 4.87
C VAL A 88 -7.53 -18.73 4.24
N PRO A 89 -7.53 -19.91 4.88
CA PRO A 89 -6.76 -21.05 4.40
C PRO A 89 -7.02 -21.39 2.93
N PRO A 90 -6.01 -21.80 2.16
CA PRO A 90 -4.62 -22.07 2.61
C PRO A 90 -3.69 -20.85 2.55
N PHE A 91 -4.20 -19.64 2.38
CA PHE A 91 -3.39 -18.45 2.12
C PHE A 91 -3.24 -17.57 3.36
N PRO A 92 -2.00 -17.13 3.69
CA PRO A 92 -1.76 -16.03 4.62
C PRO A 92 -2.48 -14.75 4.18
N THR A 93 -2.96 -13.97 5.16
CA THR A 93 -3.74 -12.76 4.89
C THR A 93 -3.00 -11.77 3.99
N ALA A 94 -1.70 -11.56 4.23
CA ALA A 94 -0.88 -10.66 3.42
C ALA A 94 -0.87 -11.03 1.93
N PHE A 95 -0.84 -12.33 1.60
CA PHE A 95 -0.83 -12.75 0.19
C PHE A 95 -2.15 -12.44 -0.51
N ILE A 96 -3.28 -12.66 0.16
CA ILE A 96 -4.59 -12.31 -0.39
C ILE A 96 -4.64 -10.81 -0.64
N VAL A 97 -4.22 -10.00 0.33
CA VAL A 97 -4.26 -8.55 0.25
C VAL A 97 -3.35 -8.02 -0.87
N ILE A 98 -2.11 -8.53 -0.97
CA ILE A 98 -1.18 -8.11 -2.03
C ILE A 98 -1.72 -8.52 -3.40
N LEU A 99 -2.16 -9.76 -3.57
CA LEU A 99 -2.68 -10.24 -4.86
C LEU A 99 -3.93 -9.47 -5.29
N ALA A 100 -4.87 -9.26 -4.37
CA ALA A 100 -6.09 -8.51 -4.65
C ALA A 100 -5.80 -7.02 -4.96
N GLY A 101 -4.89 -6.40 -4.20
CA GLY A 101 -4.48 -5.01 -4.43
C GLY A 101 -3.69 -4.82 -5.72
N SER A 102 -2.91 -5.82 -6.14
CA SER A 102 -2.10 -5.76 -7.36
C SER A 102 -2.92 -5.62 -8.64
N VAL A 103 -4.20 -5.95 -8.62
CA VAL A 103 -5.13 -5.75 -9.75
C VAL A 103 -5.23 -4.27 -10.17
N LEU A 104 -4.95 -3.36 -9.24
CA LEU A 104 -4.93 -1.92 -9.54
C LEU A 104 -3.67 -1.45 -10.27
N LEU A 105 -2.57 -2.23 -10.26
CA LEU A 105 -1.32 -1.83 -10.91
C LEU A 105 -1.47 -1.64 -12.42
N PRO A 106 -2.07 -2.58 -13.20
CA PRO A 106 -2.30 -2.36 -14.63
C PRO A 106 -3.14 -1.11 -14.91
N VAL A 107 -4.15 -0.84 -14.10
CA VAL A 107 -5.00 0.35 -14.23
C VAL A 107 -4.17 1.62 -14.05
N HIS A 108 -3.32 1.63 -13.03
CA HIS A 108 -2.40 2.75 -12.78
C HIS A 108 -1.40 2.93 -13.94
N MET A 109 -0.79 1.84 -14.43
CA MET A 109 0.15 1.90 -15.55
C MET A 109 -0.50 2.48 -16.82
N VAL A 110 -1.74 2.07 -17.13
CA VAL A 110 -2.51 2.64 -18.24
C VAL A 110 -2.78 4.13 -17.99
N HIS A 111 -3.16 4.52 -16.79
CA HIS A 111 -3.37 5.92 -16.44
C HIS A 111 -2.11 6.77 -16.67
N VAL A 112 -0.95 6.32 -16.18
CA VAL A 112 0.33 7.01 -16.36
C VAL A 112 0.73 7.08 -17.83
N TYR A 113 0.54 6.01 -18.59
CA TYR A 113 0.79 5.98 -20.02
C TYR A 113 -0.04 7.02 -20.77
N LEU A 114 -1.35 7.08 -20.48
CA LEU A 114 -2.25 8.06 -21.10
C LEU A 114 -1.91 9.50 -20.69
N ALA A 115 -1.51 9.71 -19.45
CA ALA A 115 -1.10 11.02 -18.93
C ALA A 115 0.19 11.56 -19.58
N ASN A 116 1.02 10.67 -20.15
CA ASN A 116 2.24 11.03 -20.89
C ASN A 116 2.01 11.35 -22.37
N ARG A 117 0.79 11.09 -22.88
CA ARG A 117 0.49 11.26 -24.31
C ARG A 117 0.60 12.72 -24.71
N GLY A 118 1.42 13.02 -25.71
CA GLY A 118 1.63 14.37 -26.21
C GLY A 118 2.56 15.26 -25.38
N LYS A 119 3.21 14.73 -24.34
CA LYS A 119 4.18 15.48 -23.53
C LYS A 119 5.60 15.37 -24.08
N PRO A 120 6.45 16.40 -23.90
CA PRO A 120 7.73 16.53 -24.59
C PRO A 120 8.89 15.72 -24.01
N CYS A 121 8.70 15.05 -22.87
CA CYS A 121 9.79 14.26 -22.28
C CYS A 121 10.15 13.04 -23.15
N GLU A 122 11.42 12.86 -23.44
CA GLU A 122 11.92 11.67 -24.09
C GLU A 122 11.87 10.48 -23.12
N MET A 123 11.00 9.50 -23.42
CA MET A 123 10.78 8.30 -22.61
C MET A 123 10.58 7.09 -23.50
N THR A 124 11.21 5.97 -23.12
CA THR A 124 10.94 4.66 -23.72
C THR A 124 9.52 4.20 -23.42
N SER A 125 9.02 3.17 -24.15
CA SER A 125 7.70 2.62 -23.93
C SER A 125 7.49 2.09 -22.50
N LEU A 126 8.52 1.50 -21.90
CA LEU A 126 8.49 1.04 -20.51
C LEU A 126 8.51 2.19 -19.51
N GLU A 127 9.30 3.22 -19.78
CA GLU A 127 9.33 4.41 -18.91
C GLU A 127 7.99 5.13 -18.91
N LYS A 128 7.26 5.16 -20.02
CA LYS A 128 5.91 5.75 -20.10
C LYS A 128 4.88 5.06 -19.19
N LEU A 129 5.13 3.82 -18.77
CA LEU A 129 4.27 3.09 -17.83
C LEU A 129 4.59 3.36 -16.36
N THR A 130 5.80 3.83 -16.06
CA THR A 130 6.32 3.96 -14.68
C THR A 130 6.73 5.38 -14.33
N HIS A 131 6.98 6.23 -15.31
CA HIS A 131 7.38 7.63 -15.15
C HIS A 131 6.33 8.53 -15.76
N ILE A 132 6.19 9.71 -15.19
CA ILE A 132 5.31 10.77 -15.70
C ILE A 132 6.15 11.99 -16.10
N CYS A 133 5.76 12.60 -17.21
CA CYS A 133 6.31 13.88 -17.66
C CYS A 133 5.47 15.00 -17.06
N ILE A 134 6.08 15.83 -16.22
CA ILE A 134 5.40 16.95 -15.54
C ILE A 134 6.10 18.26 -15.79
N SER A 135 5.36 19.36 -15.71
CA SER A 135 5.95 20.69 -15.75
C SER A 135 6.61 21.04 -14.41
N LYS A 136 7.58 21.94 -14.44
CA LYS A 136 8.21 22.51 -13.23
C LYS A 136 7.18 23.07 -12.25
N GLU A 137 6.15 23.73 -12.77
CA GLU A 137 5.08 24.31 -11.96
C GLU A 137 4.26 23.24 -11.24
N GLU A 138 3.92 22.15 -11.94
CA GLU A 138 3.19 21.01 -11.36
C GLU A 138 4.02 20.32 -10.28
N PHE A 139 5.33 20.17 -10.50
CA PHE A 139 6.24 19.63 -9.48
C PHE A 139 6.26 20.50 -8.23
N HIS A 140 6.42 21.81 -8.34
CA HIS A 140 6.44 22.70 -7.19
C HIS A 140 5.11 22.78 -6.44
N LYS A 141 3.99 22.55 -7.13
CA LYS A 141 2.67 22.53 -6.51
C LYS A 141 2.47 21.28 -5.62
N ASN A 142 3.03 20.15 -6.00
CA ASN A 142 2.86 18.87 -5.29
C ASN A 142 4.16 18.05 -5.29
N PRO A 143 5.23 18.55 -4.66
CA PRO A 143 6.56 17.95 -4.78
C PRO A 143 6.62 16.51 -4.22
N THR A 144 5.87 16.21 -3.16
CA THR A 144 5.84 14.90 -2.49
C THR A 144 5.20 13.79 -3.34
N LYS A 145 4.45 14.14 -4.40
CA LYS A 145 3.84 13.15 -5.31
C LYS A 145 4.82 12.58 -6.35
N TYR A 146 5.97 13.21 -6.51
CA TYR A 146 6.90 12.93 -7.59
C TYR A 146 8.29 12.63 -7.07
N ILE A 147 8.90 11.56 -7.57
CA ILE A 147 10.27 11.19 -7.25
C ILE A 147 11.12 11.47 -8.50
N VAL A 148 12.03 12.44 -8.38
CA VAL A 148 12.96 12.82 -9.45
C VAL A 148 14.31 12.16 -9.18
N GLY A 149 14.84 11.44 -10.17
CA GLY A 149 16.10 10.70 -10.05
C GLY A 149 15.96 9.33 -9.40
N GLU A 150 17.09 8.75 -9.02
CA GLU A 150 17.16 7.47 -8.33
C GLU A 150 17.17 7.67 -6.82
N VAL A 151 16.12 7.22 -6.17
CA VAL A 151 15.96 7.27 -4.71
C VAL A 151 15.97 5.84 -4.15
N ARG A 152 16.91 5.55 -3.26
CA ARG A 152 17.03 4.24 -2.60
C ARG A 152 16.15 4.13 -1.35
N ASP A 153 15.92 5.22 -0.65
CA ASP A 153 15.12 5.28 0.57
C ASP A 153 14.17 6.47 0.47
N VAL A 154 12.87 6.20 0.37
CA VAL A 154 11.84 7.21 0.19
C VAL A 154 11.76 8.17 1.38
N GLU A 155 12.05 7.69 2.59
CA GLU A 155 12.03 8.52 3.81
C GLU A 155 13.12 9.59 3.86
N LYS A 156 14.21 9.37 3.12
CA LYS A 156 15.33 10.33 3.02
C LYS A 156 15.19 11.31 1.86
N TYR A 157 14.16 11.12 1.03
CA TYR A 157 13.91 11.96 -0.12
C TYR A 157 13.19 13.23 0.29
N ASP A 158 13.87 14.38 0.15
CA ASP A 158 13.26 15.70 0.37
C ASP A 158 13.10 16.42 -0.98
N PRO A 159 11.94 16.33 -1.62
CA PRO A 159 11.69 16.96 -2.92
C PRO A 159 11.72 18.48 -2.88
N ARG A 160 11.56 19.09 -1.69
CA ARG A 160 11.55 20.55 -1.53
C ARG A 160 12.93 21.18 -1.70
N ARG A 161 14.01 20.37 -1.56
CA ARG A 161 15.40 20.79 -1.73
C ARG A 161 15.91 20.63 -3.16
N LEU A 162 15.10 20.06 -4.07
CA LEU A 162 15.52 19.85 -5.45
C LEU A 162 15.37 21.13 -6.27
N GLU A 163 16.51 21.65 -6.75
CA GLU A 163 16.54 22.69 -7.75
C GLU A 163 16.28 22.10 -9.14
N VAL A 164 15.08 22.26 -9.64
CA VAL A 164 14.73 21.85 -10.99
C VAL A 164 14.98 23.02 -11.96
N ARG A 165 15.88 22.79 -12.92
CA ARG A 165 16.22 23.79 -13.95
C ARG A 165 15.40 23.63 -15.21
N GLU A 166 14.99 22.41 -15.55
CA GLU A 166 14.25 22.07 -16.76
C GLU A 166 12.78 22.46 -16.64
N GLN A 167 12.17 22.89 -17.75
CA GLN A 167 10.75 23.23 -17.81
C GLN A 167 9.86 21.97 -17.71
N TRP A 168 10.34 20.82 -18.22
CA TRP A 168 9.67 19.54 -18.17
C TRP A 168 10.57 18.49 -17.50
N ILE A 169 10.01 17.70 -16.62
CA ILE A 169 10.73 16.79 -15.76
C ILE A 169 10.20 15.37 -15.94
N LYS A 170 11.10 14.44 -16.15
CA LYS A 170 10.79 13.02 -16.04
C LYS A 170 10.87 12.61 -14.56
N ALA A 171 9.75 12.25 -13.97
CA ALA A 171 9.66 11.83 -12.57
C ALA A 171 8.96 10.48 -12.46
N LYS A 172 9.30 9.69 -11.45
CA LYS A 172 8.49 8.55 -11.05
C LYS A 172 7.26 9.08 -10.32
N TYR A 173 6.08 8.65 -10.73
CA TYR A 173 4.88 8.92 -9.95
C TYR A 173 4.91 8.03 -8.71
N GLY A 174 4.91 8.65 -7.53
CA GLY A 174 4.86 7.90 -6.27
C GLY A 174 3.60 7.05 -6.24
N LEU A 175 3.76 5.74 -6.29
CA LEU A 175 2.62 4.81 -6.21
C LEU A 175 1.96 4.96 -4.83
N PRO A 176 0.63 5.17 -4.74
CA PRO A 176 -0.08 5.13 -3.48
C PRO A 176 -0.20 3.68 -3.00
N TYR A 177 0.93 3.11 -2.57
CA TYR A 177 0.99 1.68 -2.24
C TYR A 177 0.00 1.30 -1.13
N LEU A 178 -0.18 2.18 -0.17
CA LEU A 178 -1.15 2.01 0.89
C LEU A 178 -2.60 1.92 0.37
N LEU A 179 -2.93 2.65 -0.72
CA LEU A 179 -4.23 2.52 -1.38
C LEU A 179 -4.45 1.10 -1.92
N TYR A 180 -3.41 0.52 -2.53
CA TYR A 180 -3.50 -0.85 -3.07
C TYR A 180 -3.65 -1.89 -1.96
N LEU A 181 -2.90 -1.75 -0.88
CA LEU A 181 -3.05 -2.58 0.31
C LEU A 181 -4.45 -2.44 0.92
N THR A 182 -4.97 -1.23 0.99
CA THR A 182 -6.31 -0.96 1.54
C THR A 182 -7.41 -1.59 0.68
N VAL A 183 -7.35 -1.43 -0.63
CA VAL A 183 -8.32 -2.08 -1.55
C VAL A 183 -8.22 -3.59 -1.46
N GLY A 184 -7.00 -4.13 -1.47
CA GLY A 184 -6.78 -5.56 -1.27
C GLY A 184 -7.31 -6.07 0.05
N TYR A 185 -7.15 -5.29 1.13
CA TYR A 185 -7.70 -5.61 2.44
C TYR A 185 -9.24 -5.63 2.44
N TRP A 186 -9.90 -4.69 1.79
CA TRP A 186 -11.37 -4.70 1.69
C TRP A 186 -11.89 -5.87 0.86
N ILE A 187 -11.18 -6.28 -0.19
CA ILE A 187 -11.50 -7.52 -0.91
C ILE A 187 -11.35 -8.73 0.01
N TYR A 188 -10.26 -8.79 0.81
CA TYR A 188 -10.09 -9.81 1.83
C TYR A 188 -11.25 -9.79 2.84
N VAL A 189 -11.67 -8.64 3.35
CA VAL A 189 -12.80 -8.51 4.29
C VAL A 189 -14.08 -9.11 3.71
N ILE A 190 -14.38 -8.82 2.44
CA ILE A 190 -15.53 -9.38 1.74
C ILE A 190 -15.44 -10.92 1.67
N LEU A 191 -14.28 -11.45 1.30
CA LEU A 191 -14.05 -12.91 1.24
C LEU A 191 -14.18 -13.56 2.61
N TYR A 192 -13.60 -12.94 3.63
CA TYR A 192 -13.64 -13.41 5.01
C TYR A 192 -15.07 -13.46 5.55
N LEU A 193 -15.85 -12.38 5.40
CA LEU A 193 -17.22 -12.27 5.90
C LEU A 193 -18.22 -13.13 5.11
N SER A 194 -17.96 -13.36 3.81
CA SER A 194 -18.83 -14.23 2.99
C SER A 194 -18.74 -15.71 3.34
N GLY A 195 -17.81 -16.10 4.22
CA GLY A 195 -17.57 -17.51 4.55
C GLY A 195 -17.14 -18.38 3.37
N LYS A 196 -16.94 -17.79 2.21
CA LYS A 196 -16.44 -18.45 1.00
C LYS A 196 -14.92 -18.56 1.08
N SER A 197 -14.41 -19.31 2.07
CA SER A 197 -13.11 -19.91 1.93
C SER A 197 -13.15 -20.79 0.67
N PRO A 198 -12.26 -20.61 -0.31
CA PRO A 198 -12.18 -21.50 -1.47
C PRO A 198 -11.90 -22.97 -1.08
N VAL A 199 -11.76 -23.26 0.19
CA VAL A 199 -11.44 -24.58 0.76
C VAL A 199 -12.55 -25.17 1.66
N ALA A 200 -13.66 -24.46 1.86
CA ALA A 200 -14.79 -25.02 2.64
C ALA A 200 -15.49 -26.24 1.98
N GLY A 201 -15.00 -26.71 0.83
CA GLY A 201 -15.47 -27.90 0.13
C GLY A 201 -14.52 -29.12 0.18
N ILE A 202 -13.39 -29.03 0.95
CA ILE A 202 -12.40 -30.11 1.06
C ILE A 202 -12.18 -30.43 2.55
N ALA A 203 -13.24 -30.66 3.28
CA ALA A 203 -13.22 -31.24 4.63
C ALA A 203 -14.12 -32.48 4.67
#